data_53977c9fdb8ffe99f67eacbdfdcec25c
#
_entry.id   53977c9fdb8ffe99f67eacbdfdcec25c
#
_cell.length_a   1.000
_cell.length_b   1.000
_cell.length_c   1.000
_cell.angle_alpha   90.00
_cell.angle_beta   90.00
_cell.angle_gamma   90.00
#
_symmetry.space_group_name_H-M   'P 1'
#
loop_
_entity.id
_entity.type
_entity.pdbx_description
1 polymer ?
#
loop_
_entity_poly.entity_id
_entity_poly.type
_entity_poly.pdbx_seq_one_letter_code
_entity_poly.pdbx_strand_id
1 'polypeptide(L)'
;KSVDESEAKKIDGYIGAYVNKEGFTRVNTGYVVALGETYWAAEKAAKALKVDWDLGENKNVSSKTIRDESIRLQKDPNSGFLWVLEGDTDKGMKNAQNKHTAVYETEIAYHGCLEPMNAVAFEKEGIMHIHSGHQSFTFAVGNTAAALGVEADKVVCHQYYAGGGFGRRTEPDCHILTAQVAKFAGRPVKLIYSREQDMMFD
;
A
#
# COMPACT_ATOMS: atom_id res chain seq x y z
N LYS A 1 -9.83 4.65 -15.64
CA LYS A 1 -10.88 5.29 -16.46
C LYS A 1 -12.13 4.41 -16.55
N SER A 2 -11.99 3.14 -16.86
CA SER A 2 -13.09 2.18 -16.95
C SER A 2 -12.68 0.78 -16.53
N VAL A 3 -13.66 -0.04 -16.13
CA VAL A 3 -13.49 -1.46 -15.82
C VAL A 3 -14.49 -2.24 -16.67
N ASP A 4 -13.99 -3.19 -17.47
CA ASP A 4 -14.82 -4.13 -18.22
C ASP A 4 -14.83 -5.48 -17.49
N GLU A 5 -16.01 -5.87 -17.03
CA GLU A 5 -16.27 -7.10 -16.27
C GLU A 5 -16.80 -8.25 -17.15
N SER A 6 -16.88 -8.06 -18.46
CA SER A 6 -17.57 -9.00 -19.37
C SER A 6 -17.05 -10.44 -19.27
N GLU A 7 -15.73 -10.60 -19.17
CA GLU A 7 -15.09 -11.91 -19.01
C GLU A 7 -15.15 -12.41 -17.56
N ALA A 8 -15.03 -11.52 -16.58
CA ALA A 8 -15.14 -11.88 -15.16
C ALA A 8 -16.54 -12.43 -14.82
N LYS A 9 -17.61 -11.88 -15.41
CA LYS A 9 -19.00 -12.34 -15.24
C LYS A 9 -19.27 -13.78 -15.71
N LYS A 10 -18.38 -14.36 -16.51
CA LYS A 10 -18.47 -15.76 -16.96
C LYS A 10 -17.86 -16.75 -15.95
N ILE A 11 -17.19 -16.24 -14.91
CA ILE A 11 -16.51 -17.07 -13.92
C ILE A 11 -17.51 -17.46 -12.83
N ASP A 12 -17.63 -18.75 -12.61
CA ASP A 12 -18.47 -19.29 -11.55
C ASP A 12 -18.02 -18.79 -10.17
N GLY A 13 -18.97 -18.32 -9.37
CA GLY A 13 -18.71 -17.71 -8.07
C GLY A 13 -18.20 -16.25 -8.14
N TYR A 14 -18.18 -15.59 -9.29
CA TYR A 14 -17.91 -14.16 -9.37
C TYR A 14 -19.10 -13.37 -8.79
N ILE A 15 -18.80 -12.38 -7.93
CA ILE A 15 -19.81 -11.54 -7.26
C ILE A 15 -19.87 -10.15 -7.88
N GLY A 16 -18.71 -9.56 -8.15
CA GLY A 16 -18.61 -8.19 -8.68
C GLY A 16 -17.21 -7.60 -8.50
N ALA A 17 -17.06 -6.35 -8.91
CA ALA A 17 -15.82 -5.58 -8.70
C ALA A 17 -16.10 -4.31 -7.91
N TYR A 18 -15.26 -4.04 -6.90
CA TYR A 18 -15.22 -2.77 -6.22
C TYR A 18 -14.17 -1.87 -6.89
N VAL A 19 -14.57 -0.65 -7.23
CA VAL A 19 -13.71 0.32 -7.91
C VAL A 19 -13.57 1.56 -7.01
N ASN A 20 -12.36 1.85 -6.58
CA ASN A 20 -12.02 3.10 -5.95
C ASN A 20 -11.16 3.93 -6.92
N LYS A 21 -11.61 5.15 -7.25
CA LYS A 21 -10.93 6.04 -8.19
C LYS A 21 -10.00 7.04 -7.50
N GLU A 22 -10.25 7.32 -6.23
CA GLU A 22 -9.60 8.40 -5.49
C GLU A 22 -8.41 7.91 -4.66
N GLY A 23 -8.32 6.59 -4.47
CA GLY A 23 -7.32 6.02 -3.57
C GLY A 23 -7.58 6.36 -2.10
N PHE A 24 -6.58 6.16 -1.26
CA PHE A 24 -6.58 6.52 0.16
C PHE A 24 -5.15 6.70 0.67
N THR A 25 -4.85 7.68 1.50
CA THR A 25 -3.54 8.00 2.07
C THR A 25 -2.43 8.43 1.10
N ARG A 26 -1.20 8.50 1.56
CA ARG A 26 -0.04 9.06 0.85
C ARG A 26 0.40 8.27 -0.39
N VAL A 27 -0.07 7.04 -0.55
CA VAL A 27 0.40 6.08 -1.58
C VAL A 27 -0.59 5.93 -2.74
N ASN A 28 -1.51 6.86 -2.89
CA ASN A 28 -2.78 6.57 -3.50
C ASN A 28 -2.96 6.79 -4.95
N THR A 29 -3.03 5.69 -5.54
CA THR A 29 -3.67 5.45 -6.83
C THR A 29 -4.99 4.74 -6.62
N GLY A 30 -5.95 4.92 -7.53
CA GLY A 30 -7.17 4.15 -7.52
C GLY A 30 -6.88 2.65 -7.66
N TYR A 31 -7.81 1.82 -7.23
CA TYR A 31 -7.67 0.37 -7.30
C TYR A 31 -8.99 -0.32 -7.66
N VAL A 32 -8.87 -1.56 -8.10
CA VAL A 32 -10.01 -2.42 -8.42
C VAL A 32 -9.84 -3.74 -7.66
N VAL A 33 -10.88 -4.15 -6.94
CA VAL A 33 -10.90 -5.42 -6.21
C VAL A 33 -11.99 -6.30 -6.79
N ALA A 34 -11.63 -7.50 -7.27
CA ALA A 34 -12.60 -8.50 -7.69
C ALA A 34 -13.12 -9.27 -6.47
N LEU A 35 -14.45 -9.45 -6.41
CA LEU A 35 -15.10 -10.21 -5.36
C LEU A 35 -15.59 -11.56 -5.92
N GLY A 36 -15.37 -12.61 -5.15
CA GLY A 36 -15.82 -13.95 -5.47
C GLY A 36 -16.26 -14.70 -4.20
N GLU A 37 -17.08 -15.73 -4.37
CA GLU A 37 -17.51 -16.61 -3.28
C GLU A 37 -16.33 -17.39 -2.67
N THR A 38 -15.30 -17.62 -3.47
CA THR A 38 -14.05 -18.27 -3.06
C THR A 38 -12.86 -17.44 -3.49
N TYR A 39 -11.71 -17.64 -2.86
CA TYR A 39 -10.44 -17.01 -3.28
C TYR A 39 -10.13 -17.27 -4.76
N TRP A 40 -10.34 -18.50 -5.22
CA TRP A 40 -10.05 -18.89 -6.62
C TRP A 40 -10.96 -18.20 -7.62
N ALA A 41 -12.25 -18.03 -7.31
CA ALA A 41 -13.15 -17.26 -8.13
C ALA A 41 -12.74 -15.79 -8.20
N ALA A 42 -12.41 -15.18 -7.06
CA ALA A 42 -11.93 -13.80 -7.00
C ALA A 42 -10.61 -13.60 -7.76
N GLU A 43 -9.63 -14.52 -7.61
CA GLU A 43 -8.34 -14.45 -8.31
C GLU A 43 -8.50 -14.58 -9.83
N LYS A 44 -9.29 -15.55 -10.29
CA LYS A 44 -9.61 -15.71 -11.71
C LYS A 44 -10.30 -14.48 -12.26
N ALA A 45 -11.25 -13.92 -11.52
CA ALA A 45 -11.97 -12.72 -11.91
C ALA A 45 -11.03 -11.51 -11.99
N ALA A 46 -10.14 -11.32 -11.01
CA ALA A 46 -9.16 -10.23 -11.02
C ALA A 46 -8.28 -10.27 -12.29
N LYS A 47 -7.87 -11.47 -12.72
CA LYS A 47 -7.09 -11.67 -13.96
C LYS A 47 -7.92 -11.45 -15.25
N ALA A 48 -9.24 -11.64 -15.17
CA ALA A 48 -10.15 -11.47 -16.31
C ALA A 48 -10.70 -10.04 -16.46
N LEU A 49 -10.64 -9.22 -15.42
CA LEU A 49 -11.00 -7.81 -15.48
C LEU A 49 -10.08 -7.06 -16.45
N LYS A 50 -10.69 -6.27 -17.34
CA LYS A 50 -9.93 -5.35 -18.19
C LYS A 50 -10.08 -3.93 -17.64
N VAL A 51 -8.99 -3.38 -17.14
CA VAL A 51 -8.96 -2.07 -16.52
C VAL A 51 -8.20 -1.08 -17.40
N ASP A 52 -8.87 0.01 -17.77
CA ASP A 52 -8.21 1.15 -18.43
C ASP A 52 -7.72 2.12 -17.37
N TRP A 53 -6.42 2.08 -17.12
CA TRP A 53 -5.76 2.89 -16.10
C TRP A 53 -5.44 4.30 -16.61
N ASP A 54 -5.64 5.29 -15.74
CA ASP A 54 -5.01 6.59 -15.90
C ASP A 54 -3.72 6.60 -15.09
N LEU A 55 -2.60 6.58 -15.77
CA LEU A 55 -1.29 6.53 -15.13
C LEU A 55 -0.84 7.90 -14.60
N GLY A 56 -1.59 8.98 -14.93
CA GLY A 56 -1.31 10.32 -14.47
C GLY A 56 0.10 10.80 -14.82
N GLU A 57 0.67 11.61 -13.94
CA GLU A 57 2.03 12.18 -14.13
C GLU A 57 3.13 11.13 -13.92
N ASN A 58 2.85 10.08 -13.16
CA ASN A 58 3.82 9.04 -12.81
C ASN A 58 4.07 8.00 -13.90
N LYS A 59 3.43 8.13 -15.06
CA LYS A 59 3.51 7.15 -16.17
C LYS A 59 4.94 6.86 -16.67
N ASN A 60 5.88 7.80 -16.43
CA ASN A 60 7.26 7.69 -16.86
C ASN A 60 8.24 7.41 -15.72
N VAL A 61 7.74 7.17 -14.50
CA VAL A 61 8.60 6.84 -13.35
C VAL A 61 9.17 5.44 -13.54
N SER A 62 10.47 5.31 -13.32
CA SER A 62 11.22 4.06 -13.43
C SER A 62 12.39 4.09 -12.45
N SER A 63 13.00 2.93 -12.16
CA SER A 63 14.20 2.87 -11.33
C SER A 63 15.30 3.81 -11.85
N LYS A 64 15.43 3.93 -13.18
CA LYS A 64 16.39 4.85 -13.78
C LYS A 64 16.06 6.31 -13.46
N THR A 65 14.80 6.75 -13.63
CA THR A 65 14.42 8.14 -13.37
C THR A 65 14.54 8.49 -11.89
N ILE A 66 14.22 7.55 -10.99
CA ILE A 66 14.41 7.71 -9.54
C ILE A 66 15.90 7.87 -9.22
N ARG A 67 16.76 7.02 -9.77
CA ARG A 67 18.21 7.10 -9.58
C ARG A 67 18.79 8.43 -10.11
N ASP A 68 18.42 8.82 -11.31
CA ASP A 68 18.91 10.06 -11.94
C ASP A 68 18.50 11.29 -11.09
N GLU A 69 17.27 11.31 -10.57
CA GLU A 69 16.79 12.37 -9.69
C GLU A 69 17.50 12.36 -8.33
N SER A 70 17.76 11.19 -7.75
CA SER A 70 18.53 11.06 -6.51
C SER A 70 19.94 11.65 -6.66
N ILE A 71 20.61 11.35 -7.78
CA ILE A 71 21.94 11.90 -8.08
C ILE A 71 21.89 13.43 -8.26
N ARG A 72 20.83 13.94 -8.89
CA ARG A 72 20.62 15.37 -9.04
C ARG A 72 20.45 16.06 -7.69
N LEU A 73 19.58 15.51 -6.83
CA LEU A 73 19.29 16.05 -5.49
C LEU A 73 20.52 16.03 -4.57
N GLN A 74 21.36 15.02 -4.64
CA GLN A 74 22.61 14.95 -3.86
C GLN A 74 23.57 16.11 -4.15
N LYS A 75 23.47 16.72 -5.34
CA LYS A 75 24.31 17.85 -5.75
C LYS A 75 23.70 19.21 -5.41
N ASP A 76 22.45 19.25 -5.00
CA ASP A 76 21.73 20.47 -4.66
C ASP A 76 21.83 20.72 -3.13
N PRO A 77 22.56 21.74 -2.68
CA PRO A 77 22.73 22.00 -1.24
C PRO A 77 21.44 22.45 -0.55
N ASN A 78 20.41 22.81 -1.31
CA ASN A 78 19.10 23.20 -0.77
C ASN A 78 18.08 22.05 -0.78
N SER A 79 18.46 20.87 -1.28
CA SER A 79 17.60 19.69 -1.25
C SER A 79 17.71 18.96 0.08
N GLY A 80 16.63 18.31 0.46
CA GLY A 80 16.60 17.48 1.65
C GLY A 80 15.95 18.14 2.87
N PHE A 81 15.86 17.37 3.93
CA PHE A 81 15.29 17.78 5.21
C PHE A 81 16.37 17.82 6.29
N LEU A 82 16.44 18.92 7.03
CA LEU A 82 17.41 19.07 8.10
C LEU A 82 16.97 18.30 9.34
N TRP A 83 17.62 17.17 9.62
CA TRP A 83 17.37 16.35 10.81
C TRP A 83 18.18 16.82 12.03
N VAL A 84 19.45 17.17 11.80
CA VAL A 84 20.38 17.58 12.86
C VAL A 84 21.19 18.76 12.33
N LEU A 85 21.27 19.82 13.13
CA LEU A 85 22.14 20.96 12.91
C LEU A 85 23.09 21.07 14.10
N GLU A 86 24.24 20.41 14.01
CA GLU A 86 25.25 20.40 15.06
C GLU A 86 26.64 20.53 14.43
N GLY A 87 27.38 21.50 14.90
CA GLY A 87 28.71 21.82 14.35
C GLY A 87 28.67 22.59 13.03
N ASP A 88 29.79 22.57 12.30
CA ASP A 88 29.99 23.23 11.01
C ASP A 88 30.71 22.27 10.07
N THR A 89 29.94 21.60 9.22
CA THR A 89 30.41 20.58 8.28
C THR A 89 31.34 21.18 7.22
N ASP A 90 31.00 22.37 6.70
CA ASP A 90 31.77 23.02 5.65
C ASP A 90 33.14 23.43 6.13
N LYS A 91 33.21 23.98 7.36
CA LYS A 91 34.47 24.30 8.00
C LYS A 91 35.30 23.06 8.30
N GLY A 92 34.66 21.99 8.79
CA GLY A 92 35.29 20.69 9.03
C GLY A 92 35.90 20.13 7.74
N MET A 93 35.14 20.07 6.66
CA MET A 93 35.61 19.60 5.36
C MET A 93 36.72 20.47 4.78
N LYS A 94 36.64 21.78 4.94
CA LYS A 94 37.68 22.70 4.45
C LYS A 94 39.03 22.48 5.16
N ASN A 95 38.99 22.19 6.46
CA ASN A 95 40.18 22.03 7.28
C ASN A 95 40.72 20.60 7.35
N ALA A 96 40.02 19.62 6.80
CA ALA A 96 40.43 18.22 6.80
C ALA A 96 41.70 18.02 5.96
N GLN A 97 42.72 17.39 6.57
CA GLN A 97 43.95 17.04 5.86
C GLN A 97 43.74 15.93 4.84
N ASN A 98 42.92 14.95 5.20
CA ASN A 98 42.56 13.83 4.33
C ASN A 98 41.06 13.84 4.10
N LYS A 99 40.66 13.66 2.85
CA LYS A 99 39.26 13.58 2.44
C LYS A 99 39.03 12.27 1.71
N HIS A 100 37.95 11.58 2.06
CA HIS A 100 37.51 10.38 1.36
C HIS A 100 36.09 10.60 0.85
N THR A 101 35.84 10.23 -0.39
CA THR A 101 34.51 10.29 -1.00
C THR A 101 34.18 8.90 -1.53
N ALA A 102 33.01 8.41 -1.16
CA ALA A 102 32.46 7.15 -1.66
C ALA A 102 30.97 7.32 -1.95
N VAL A 103 30.47 6.60 -2.93
CA VAL A 103 29.05 6.52 -3.26
C VAL A 103 28.58 5.10 -3.00
N TYR A 104 27.52 4.99 -2.23
CA TYR A 104 26.85 3.72 -1.93
C TYR A 104 25.45 3.77 -2.53
N GLU A 105 25.10 2.76 -3.29
CA GLU A 105 23.77 2.60 -3.90
C GLU A 105 23.11 1.33 -3.37
N THR A 106 21.81 1.42 -3.07
CA THR A 106 20.97 0.27 -2.73
C THR A 106 19.80 0.23 -3.70
N GLU A 107 19.42 -0.96 -4.11
CA GLU A 107 18.20 -1.16 -4.88
C GLU A 107 16.97 -0.97 -3.99
N ILE A 108 15.84 -0.60 -4.62
CA ILE A 108 14.54 -0.65 -3.96
C ILE A 108 14.18 -2.13 -3.82
N ALA A 109 14.16 -2.61 -2.59
CA ALA A 109 13.94 -4.01 -2.29
C ALA A 109 12.52 -4.24 -1.76
N TYR A 110 11.89 -5.30 -2.23
CA TYR A 110 10.65 -5.83 -1.70
C TYR A 110 10.84 -6.37 -0.28
N HIS A 111 9.93 -6.06 0.66
CA HIS A 111 10.06 -6.48 2.07
C HIS A 111 10.04 -8.00 2.27
N GLY A 112 9.39 -8.73 1.39
CA GLY A 112 9.49 -10.18 1.32
C GLY A 112 8.85 -10.92 2.49
N CYS A 113 7.74 -10.44 3.04
CA CYS A 113 6.99 -11.17 4.05
C CYS A 113 6.60 -12.55 3.52
N LEU A 114 6.89 -13.62 4.29
CA LEU A 114 6.55 -14.99 3.87
C LEU A 114 5.04 -15.16 3.73
N GLU A 115 4.26 -14.59 4.63
CA GLU A 115 2.81 -14.46 4.53
C GLU A 115 2.45 -13.19 3.74
N PRO A 116 1.82 -13.29 2.55
CA PRO A 116 1.32 -12.13 1.81
C PRO A 116 0.30 -11.33 2.62
N MET A 117 0.12 -10.06 2.29
CA MET A 117 -0.84 -9.19 2.98
C MET A 117 -2.24 -9.78 2.93
N ASN A 118 -2.90 -9.81 4.07
CA ASN A 118 -4.26 -10.29 4.18
C ASN A 118 -4.99 -9.66 5.37
N ALA A 119 -6.29 -9.57 5.27
CA ALA A 119 -7.18 -9.15 6.34
C ALA A 119 -8.58 -9.72 6.15
N VAL A 120 -9.34 -9.80 7.23
CA VAL A 120 -10.79 -10.01 7.20
C VAL A 120 -11.46 -8.79 7.80
N ALA A 121 -12.50 -8.26 7.15
CA ALA A 121 -13.29 -7.17 7.70
C ALA A 121 -14.80 -7.43 7.56
N PHE A 122 -15.55 -6.93 8.52
CA PHE A 122 -17.01 -6.91 8.51
C PHE A 122 -17.53 -5.81 9.43
N GLU A 123 -18.70 -5.28 9.09
CA GLU A 123 -19.41 -4.34 9.95
C GLU A 123 -20.41 -5.09 10.85
N LYS A 124 -20.41 -4.78 12.13
CA LYS A 124 -21.37 -5.27 13.10
C LYS A 124 -21.76 -4.13 14.04
N GLU A 125 -23.07 -3.89 14.17
CA GLU A 125 -23.64 -2.86 15.08
C GLU A 125 -23.02 -1.46 14.85
N GLY A 126 -22.74 -1.10 13.59
CA GLY A 126 -22.15 0.18 13.21
C GLY A 126 -20.65 0.32 13.54
N ILE A 127 -19.99 -0.79 13.86
CA ILE A 127 -18.54 -0.87 14.11
C ILE A 127 -17.90 -1.74 13.04
N MET A 128 -16.84 -1.23 12.41
CA MET A 128 -16.01 -2.01 11.49
C MET A 128 -14.99 -2.82 12.26
N HIS A 129 -15.09 -4.13 12.18
CA HIS A 129 -14.14 -5.09 12.76
C HIS A 129 -13.14 -5.53 11.70
N ILE A 130 -11.84 -5.48 12.01
CA ILE A 130 -10.76 -5.89 11.12
C ILE A 130 -9.87 -6.89 11.84
N HIS A 131 -9.66 -8.04 11.25
CA HIS A 131 -8.82 -9.12 11.77
C HIS A 131 -7.59 -9.29 10.86
N SER A 132 -6.38 -9.06 11.40
CA SER A 132 -5.13 -9.20 10.64
C SER A 132 -3.91 -9.27 11.57
N GLY A 133 -2.76 -9.61 11.03
CA GLY A 133 -1.46 -9.34 11.64
C GLY A 133 -0.92 -7.99 11.19
N HIS A 134 -0.61 -7.07 12.11
CA HIS A 134 -0.13 -5.72 11.81
C HIS A 134 0.91 -5.25 12.84
N GLN A 135 1.81 -4.33 12.45
CA GLN A 135 2.87 -3.84 13.32
C GLN A 135 2.48 -2.55 14.08
N SER A 136 1.45 -1.82 13.64
CA SER A 136 1.02 -0.53 14.22
C SER A 136 -0.49 -0.36 14.15
N PHE A 137 -1.24 -1.00 15.06
CA PHE A 137 -2.70 -0.97 15.06
C PHE A 137 -3.32 0.41 15.26
N THR A 138 -2.73 1.26 16.13
CA THR A 138 -3.23 2.62 16.33
C THR A 138 -3.22 3.42 15.02
N PHE A 139 -2.13 3.28 14.25
CA PHE A 139 -2.02 3.91 12.94
C PHE A 139 -3.02 3.33 11.94
N ALA A 140 -3.21 2.02 11.94
CA ALA A 140 -4.19 1.34 11.08
C ALA A 140 -5.63 1.77 11.38
N VAL A 141 -6.02 1.84 12.66
CA VAL A 141 -7.36 2.28 13.09
C VAL A 141 -7.64 3.70 12.61
N GLY A 142 -6.76 4.66 12.90
CA GLY A 142 -6.95 6.05 12.52
C GLY A 142 -7.07 6.26 11.01
N ASN A 143 -6.20 5.61 10.23
CA ASN A 143 -6.25 5.72 8.77
C ASN A 143 -7.47 5.02 8.16
N THR A 144 -7.88 3.87 8.71
CA THR A 144 -9.08 3.18 8.24
C THR A 144 -10.34 3.98 8.55
N ALA A 145 -10.44 4.55 9.75
CA ALA A 145 -11.56 5.41 10.13
C ALA A 145 -11.67 6.62 9.19
N ALA A 146 -10.55 7.30 8.94
CA ALA A 146 -10.50 8.41 7.99
C ALA A 146 -10.94 7.99 6.57
N ALA A 147 -10.47 6.84 6.09
CA ALA A 147 -10.83 6.32 4.77
C ALA A 147 -12.29 5.89 4.64
N LEU A 148 -12.94 5.51 5.75
CA LEU A 148 -14.36 5.16 5.82
C LEU A 148 -15.26 6.38 6.09
N GLY A 149 -14.69 7.53 6.47
CA GLY A 149 -15.42 8.73 6.89
C GLY A 149 -16.15 8.54 8.20
N VAL A 150 -15.55 7.84 9.17
CA VAL A 150 -16.13 7.57 10.50
C VAL A 150 -15.14 7.98 11.61
N GLU A 151 -15.64 8.08 12.83
CA GLU A 151 -14.79 8.28 14.01
C GLU A 151 -13.96 7.03 14.33
N ALA A 152 -12.81 7.22 14.98
CA ALA A 152 -11.87 6.13 15.27
C ALA A 152 -12.45 5.04 16.19
N ASP A 153 -13.39 5.38 17.07
CA ASP A 153 -14.12 4.46 17.94
C ASP A 153 -15.07 3.51 17.19
N LYS A 154 -15.33 3.80 15.90
CA LYS A 154 -16.10 2.95 14.99
C LYS A 154 -15.27 1.92 14.24
N VAL A 155 -13.97 1.83 14.53
CA VAL A 155 -13.05 0.84 13.93
C VAL A 155 -12.33 0.07 15.03
N VAL A 156 -12.47 -1.25 15.01
CA VAL A 156 -11.82 -2.16 15.96
C VAL A 156 -10.92 -3.11 15.18
N CYS A 157 -9.61 -3.06 15.46
CA CYS A 157 -8.65 -4.01 14.91
C CYS A 157 -8.36 -5.13 15.90
N HIS A 158 -8.51 -6.37 15.46
CA HIS A 158 -8.20 -7.59 16.20
C HIS A 158 -6.85 -8.13 15.75
N GLN A 159 -5.89 -8.16 16.67
CA GLN A 159 -4.53 -8.55 16.37
C GLN A 159 -4.37 -10.07 16.30
N TYR A 160 -3.73 -10.52 15.21
CA TYR A 160 -3.28 -11.89 15.01
C TYR A 160 -1.76 -11.94 14.83
N TYR A 161 -1.19 -13.13 14.88
CA TYR A 161 0.20 -13.33 14.51
C TYR A 161 0.42 -12.99 13.04
N ALA A 162 1.58 -12.43 12.73
CA ALA A 162 1.98 -12.07 11.38
C ALA A 162 3.13 -12.97 10.93
N GLY A 163 3.04 -13.49 9.71
CA GLY A 163 4.09 -14.28 9.07
C GLY A 163 5.19 -13.42 8.43
N GLY A 164 5.76 -12.52 9.24
CA GLY A 164 6.73 -11.51 8.85
C GLY A 164 6.09 -10.13 8.71
N GLY A 165 6.90 -9.09 8.84
CA GLY A 165 6.43 -7.70 8.73
C GLY A 165 7.49 -6.81 8.09
N PHE A 166 8.69 -6.75 8.68
CA PHE A 166 9.85 -6.01 8.17
C PHE A 166 9.61 -4.53 7.85
N GLY A 167 8.53 -3.94 8.41
CA GLY A 167 8.06 -2.59 8.09
C GLY A 167 6.83 -2.58 7.18
N ARG A 168 6.66 -3.53 6.25
CA ARG A 168 5.53 -3.58 5.32
C ARG A 168 4.17 -3.57 6.02
N ARG A 169 4.05 -4.26 7.16
CA ARG A 169 2.82 -4.32 7.94
C ARG A 169 2.63 -3.12 8.88
N THR A 170 3.38 -2.04 8.72
CA THR A 170 3.04 -0.74 9.31
C THR A 170 2.09 0.05 8.43
N GLU A 171 2.06 -0.23 7.12
CA GLU A 171 1.16 0.43 6.19
C GLU A 171 -0.28 -0.10 6.33
N PRO A 172 -1.28 0.78 6.39
CA PRO A 172 -2.68 0.41 6.65
C PRO A 172 -3.46 0.03 5.39
N ASP A 173 -2.81 -0.04 4.23
CA ASP A 173 -3.44 -0.23 2.92
C ASP A 173 -4.35 -1.46 2.89
N CYS A 174 -3.86 -2.62 3.33
CA CYS A 174 -4.64 -3.86 3.37
C CYS A 174 -5.88 -3.74 4.27
N HIS A 175 -5.78 -3.04 5.41
CA HIS A 175 -6.90 -2.81 6.33
C HIS A 175 -7.96 -1.93 5.68
N ILE A 176 -7.53 -0.81 5.10
CA ILE A 176 -8.42 0.15 4.45
C ILE A 176 -9.14 -0.51 3.28
N LEU A 177 -8.38 -1.18 2.39
CA LEU A 177 -8.96 -1.92 1.26
C LEU A 177 -10.03 -2.91 1.72
N THR A 178 -9.70 -3.75 2.69
CA THR A 178 -10.61 -4.78 3.16
C THR A 178 -11.86 -4.18 3.80
N ALA A 179 -11.73 -3.12 4.60
CA ALA A 179 -12.84 -2.43 5.24
C ALA A 179 -13.76 -1.73 4.23
N GLN A 180 -13.20 -1.04 3.24
CA GLN A 180 -14.00 -0.40 2.19
C GLN A 180 -14.74 -1.42 1.34
N VAL A 181 -14.10 -2.54 0.99
CA VAL A 181 -14.75 -3.61 0.24
C VAL A 181 -15.83 -4.31 1.07
N ALA A 182 -15.62 -4.53 2.37
CA ALA A 182 -16.63 -5.09 3.26
C ALA A 182 -17.87 -4.18 3.39
N LYS A 183 -17.66 -2.87 3.51
CA LYS A 183 -18.75 -1.87 3.53
C LYS A 183 -19.51 -1.87 2.22
N PHE A 184 -18.81 -1.91 1.09
CA PHE A 184 -19.42 -1.98 -0.25
C PHE A 184 -20.23 -3.27 -0.44
N ALA A 185 -19.68 -4.41 -0.05
CA ALA A 185 -20.32 -5.72 -0.22
C ALA A 185 -21.46 -5.97 0.77
N GLY A 186 -21.55 -5.21 1.86
CA GLY A 186 -22.54 -5.41 2.93
C GLY A 186 -22.43 -6.76 3.62
N ARG A 187 -21.27 -7.38 3.60
CA ARG A 187 -20.99 -8.72 4.19
C ARG A 187 -19.53 -8.86 4.59
N PRO A 188 -19.17 -9.86 5.41
CA PRO A 188 -17.77 -10.14 5.71
C PRO A 188 -16.96 -10.40 4.43
N VAL A 189 -15.78 -9.79 4.37
CA VAL A 189 -14.83 -9.93 3.28
C VAL A 189 -13.47 -10.39 3.82
N LYS A 190 -12.87 -11.36 3.16
CA LYS A 190 -11.50 -11.79 3.35
C LYS A 190 -10.69 -11.36 2.12
N LEU A 191 -9.77 -10.43 2.32
CA LEU A 191 -8.80 -10.02 1.30
C LEU A 191 -7.50 -10.81 1.48
N ILE A 192 -6.98 -11.35 0.40
CA ILE A 192 -5.66 -12.01 0.37
C ILE A 192 -4.97 -11.53 -0.90
N TYR A 193 -3.77 -10.96 -0.78
CA TYR A 193 -2.92 -10.68 -1.93
C TYR A 193 -2.30 -11.97 -2.44
N SER A 194 -2.28 -12.17 -3.77
CA SER A 194 -1.35 -13.15 -4.33
C SER A 194 0.09 -12.65 -4.11
N ARG A 195 1.09 -13.52 -4.27
CA ARG A 195 2.49 -13.12 -4.15
C ARG A 195 2.85 -12.02 -5.15
N GLU A 196 2.35 -12.11 -6.38
CA GLU A 196 2.57 -11.11 -7.42
C GLU A 196 1.97 -9.75 -7.04
N GLN A 197 0.77 -9.74 -6.47
CA GLN A 197 0.13 -8.52 -5.99
C GLN A 197 0.88 -7.92 -4.80
N ASP A 198 1.29 -8.75 -3.85
CA ASP A 198 2.05 -8.33 -2.68
C ASP A 198 3.37 -7.65 -3.09
N MET A 199 4.07 -8.20 -4.09
CA MET A 199 5.27 -7.61 -4.65
C MET A 199 5.02 -6.31 -5.44
N MET A 200 3.84 -6.14 -6.02
CA MET A 200 3.48 -4.94 -6.79
C MET A 200 3.02 -3.79 -5.91
N PHE A 201 2.49 -4.08 -4.73
CA PHE A 201 1.97 -3.08 -3.77
C PHE A 201 2.88 -2.85 -2.57
N ASP A 202 4.09 -3.37 -2.62
CA ASP A 202 5.08 -3.26 -1.54
C ASP A 202 5.78 -1.89 -1.50
#